data_6fc02548a6680a4c2426b60bf608b72c
#
_entry.id   6fc02548a6680a4c2426b60bf608b72c
#
_cell.length_a   1.000
_cell.length_b   1.000
_cell.length_c   1.000
_cell.angle_alpha   90.00
_cell.angle_beta   90.00
_cell.angle_gamma   90.00
#
_symmetry.space_group_name_H-M   'P 1'
#
loop_
_entity.id
_entity.type
_entity.pdbx_description
1 polymer ?
#
loop_
_entity_poly.entity_id
_entity_poly.type
_entity_poly.pdbx_seq_one_letter_code
_entity_poly.pdbx_strand_id
1 'polypeptide(L)'
;MIFIIIIFLFMMSIYFYYENTTLKITNYKVINKSVPKDFNNYKIIQVSDFHNAKSKRLVNKIVEEISRQKPNVIAITGDLIHNDNNTYAIEFIKKINKIADIYYVPGNHEAILKDYNGFIKLLKNNNVNVLDNKKKVLNINKSEINLLGIVDPKIIDIESDDIKGIAKNSLDKLKYNKNNYSILLSHRPCLFDVYKEKKLDLVLTGHAHGGQIRLPLIGGLYAPNQGILPKYTSGIINASNTNMIVSRGIGNSTFPFRVNNKPELIIITLKNKE
;
A
#
# COMPACT_ATOMS: atom_id res chain seq x y z
N MET A 1 24.18 20.35 -33.35
CA MET A 1 24.07 19.02 -32.73
C MET A 1 24.15 19.08 -31.20
N ILE A 2 25.24 19.57 -30.62
CA ILE A 2 25.46 19.65 -29.16
C ILE A 2 24.32 20.43 -28.47
N PHE A 3 23.88 21.58 -28.95
CA PHE A 3 22.83 22.39 -28.40
C PHE A 3 21.47 21.65 -28.34
N ILE A 4 21.12 20.88 -29.36
CA ILE A 4 19.90 20.05 -29.39
C ILE A 4 19.97 18.96 -28.32
N ILE A 5 21.13 18.33 -28.14
CA ILE A 5 21.34 17.32 -27.08
C ILE A 5 21.17 17.93 -25.70
N ILE A 6 21.71 19.12 -25.47
CA ILE A 6 21.58 19.82 -24.18
C ILE A 6 20.11 20.14 -23.88
N ILE A 7 19.36 20.66 -24.87
CA ILE A 7 17.93 20.92 -24.71
C ILE A 7 17.18 19.63 -24.40
N PHE A 8 17.46 18.55 -25.12
CA PHE A 8 16.82 17.26 -24.88
C PHE A 8 17.08 16.74 -23.46
N LEU A 9 18.33 16.76 -23.00
CA LEU A 9 18.70 16.35 -21.65
C LEU A 9 18.03 17.23 -20.58
N PHE A 10 17.92 18.53 -20.83
CA PHE A 10 17.22 19.46 -19.94
C PHE A 10 15.72 19.14 -19.86
N MET A 11 15.06 18.92 -20.98
CA MET A 11 13.64 18.52 -21.02
C MET A 11 13.41 17.17 -20.34
N MET A 12 14.29 16.20 -20.54
CA MET A 12 14.25 14.92 -19.84
C MET A 12 14.38 15.08 -18.33
N SER A 13 15.26 15.95 -17.86
CA SER A 13 15.42 16.25 -16.42
C SER A 13 14.16 16.83 -15.82
N ILE A 14 13.51 17.77 -16.53
CA ILE A 14 12.22 18.35 -16.12
C ILE A 14 11.14 17.26 -16.07
N TYR A 15 11.07 16.40 -17.09
CA TYR A 15 10.13 15.31 -17.15
C TYR A 15 10.29 14.34 -15.96
N PHE A 16 11.52 13.88 -15.70
CA PHE A 16 11.78 13.00 -14.56
C PHE A 16 11.49 13.67 -13.22
N TYR A 17 11.84 14.94 -13.06
CA TYR A 17 11.49 15.70 -11.86
C TYR A 17 9.96 15.73 -11.66
N TYR A 18 9.20 16.06 -12.71
CA TYR A 18 7.75 16.12 -12.68
C TYR A 18 7.13 14.76 -12.36
N GLU A 19 7.55 13.68 -13.03
CA GLU A 19 7.04 12.32 -12.80
C GLU A 19 7.31 11.81 -11.37
N ASN A 20 8.44 12.18 -10.78
CA ASN A 20 8.81 11.70 -9.45
C ASN A 20 8.30 12.57 -8.28
N THR A 21 7.84 13.79 -8.55
CA THR A 21 7.42 14.73 -7.51
C THR A 21 5.94 15.12 -7.58
N THR A 22 5.23 14.73 -8.64
CA THR A 22 3.81 15.02 -8.79
C THR A 22 2.96 13.87 -8.24
N LEU A 23 2.17 14.17 -7.22
CA LEU A 23 1.24 13.19 -6.63
C LEU A 23 0.07 12.92 -7.57
N LYS A 24 -0.20 11.64 -7.82
CA LYS A 24 -1.44 11.14 -8.40
C LYS A 24 -2.39 10.75 -7.29
N ILE A 25 -3.62 11.25 -7.35
CA ILE A 25 -4.70 10.85 -6.45
C ILE A 25 -5.65 9.94 -7.23
N THR A 26 -5.87 8.74 -6.71
CA THR A 26 -6.76 7.76 -7.32
C THR A 26 -7.91 7.45 -6.37
N ASN A 27 -9.14 7.53 -6.88
CA ASN A 27 -10.35 7.28 -6.10
C ASN A 27 -11.00 5.97 -6.57
N TYR A 28 -11.24 5.05 -5.63
CA TYR A 28 -12.01 3.83 -5.86
C TYR A 28 -13.28 3.83 -5.02
N LYS A 29 -14.40 3.48 -5.65
CA LYS A 29 -15.65 3.13 -4.95
C LYS A 29 -15.76 1.61 -4.96
N VAL A 30 -15.68 0.99 -3.79
CA VAL A 30 -15.84 -0.46 -3.63
C VAL A 30 -17.28 -0.71 -3.20
N ILE A 31 -18.09 -1.17 -4.15
CA ILE A 31 -19.52 -1.43 -3.97
C ILE A 31 -19.69 -2.93 -3.71
N ASN A 32 -20.20 -3.30 -2.52
CA ASN A 32 -20.40 -4.70 -2.17
C ASN A 32 -21.60 -4.83 -1.22
N LYS A 33 -22.46 -5.82 -1.45
CA LYS A 33 -23.63 -6.12 -0.59
C LYS A 33 -23.25 -6.56 0.83
N SER A 34 -22.04 -7.09 1.01
CA SER A 34 -21.52 -7.49 2.33
C SER A 34 -20.99 -6.32 3.15
N VAL A 35 -20.83 -5.12 2.57
CA VAL A 35 -20.50 -3.92 3.35
C VAL A 35 -21.72 -3.56 4.20
N PRO A 36 -21.62 -3.49 5.55
CA PRO A 36 -22.75 -3.11 6.39
C PRO A 36 -23.22 -1.68 6.09
N LYS A 37 -24.51 -1.41 6.25
CA LYS A 37 -25.10 -0.08 5.97
C LYS A 37 -24.43 1.05 6.75
N ASP A 38 -24.05 0.81 8.01
CA ASP A 38 -23.34 1.80 8.83
C ASP A 38 -21.96 2.17 8.27
N PHE A 39 -21.35 1.29 7.47
CA PHE A 39 -20.08 1.55 6.79
C PHE A 39 -20.25 2.16 5.39
N ASN A 40 -21.46 2.54 5.00
CA ASN A 40 -21.68 3.25 3.74
C ASN A 40 -20.97 4.61 3.77
N ASN A 41 -20.16 4.90 2.77
CA ASN A 41 -19.24 6.04 2.70
C ASN A 41 -18.02 5.97 3.63
N TYR A 42 -17.73 4.81 4.25
CA TYR A 42 -16.49 4.64 5.00
C TYR A 42 -15.28 4.85 4.11
N LYS A 43 -14.40 5.74 4.52
CA LYS A 43 -13.27 6.18 3.70
C LYS A 43 -11.95 5.67 4.25
N ILE A 44 -11.21 4.96 3.42
CA ILE A 44 -9.87 4.45 3.71
C ILE A 44 -8.88 5.16 2.79
N ILE A 45 -7.80 5.68 3.35
CA ILE A 45 -6.67 6.12 2.54
C ILE A 45 -5.58 5.07 2.60
N GLN A 46 -5.13 4.61 1.42
CA GLN A 46 -3.99 3.71 1.31
C GLN A 46 -2.73 4.47 0.94
N VAL A 47 -1.71 4.29 1.76
CA VAL A 47 -0.32 4.68 1.51
C VAL A 47 0.50 3.41 1.41
N SER A 48 1.38 3.29 0.43
CA SER A 48 2.27 2.13 0.27
C SER A 48 3.63 2.56 -0.21
N ASP A 49 4.65 1.75 0.07
CA ASP A 49 5.98 1.91 -0.50
C ASP A 49 6.49 3.36 -0.35
N PHE A 50 6.44 3.87 0.87
CA PHE A 50 6.84 5.25 1.17
C PHE A 50 8.36 5.43 1.10
N HIS A 51 9.12 4.36 1.45
CA HIS A 51 10.58 4.30 1.36
C HIS A 51 11.28 5.51 1.95
N ASN A 52 10.82 5.99 3.10
CA ASN A 52 11.41 7.14 3.78
C ASN A 52 11.54 8.37 2.84
N ALA A 53 10.49 8.66 2.05
CA ALA A 53 10.48 9.69 1.00
C ALA A 53 10.95 11.05 1.51
N LYS A 54 12.01 11.59 0.87
CA LYS A 54 12.70 12.81 1.31
C LYS A 54 12.07 14.12 0.76
N SER A 55 11.26 14.02 -0.28
CA SER A 55 10.67 15.20 -0.92
C SER A 55 9.64 15.88 -0.03
N LYS A 56 10.05 16.90 0.72
CA LYS A 56 9.14 17.69 1.58
C LYS A 56 7.90 18.19 0.82
N ARG A 57 8.06 18.61 -0.44
CA ARG A 57 6.96 19.07 -1.30
C ARG A 57 5.93 17.97 -1.54
N LEU A 58 6.40 16.76 -1.90
CA LEU A 58 5.52 15.61 -2.14
C LEU A 58 4.83 15.20 -0.84
N VAL A 59 5.60 15.05 0.24
CA VAL A 59 5.09 14.62 1.55
C VAL A 59 4.04 15.59 2.09
N ASN A 60 4.28 16.91 2.00
CA ASN A 60 3.30 17.91 2.42
C ASN A 60 2.00 17.81 1.61
N LYS A 61 2.08 17.66 0.29
CA LYS A 61 0.89 17.45 -0.55
C LYS A 61 0.10 16.19 -0.17
N ILE A 62 0.80 15.11 0.21
CA ILE A 62 0.14 13.88 0.69
C ILE A 62 -0.60 14.17 2.00
N VAL A 63 0.04 14.84 2.96
CA VAL A 63 -0.57 15.18 4.26
C VAL A 63 -1.78 16.11 4.08
N GLU A 64 -1.66 17.14 3.23
CA GLU A 64 -2.75 18.05 2.89
C GLU A 64 -3.94 17.30 2.27
N GLU A 65 -3.66 16.39 1.33
CA GLU A 65 -4.71 15.59 0.70
C GLU A 65 -5.39 14.64 1.70
N ILE A 66 -4.62 13.95 2.55
CA ILE A 66 -5.16 13.09 3.61
C ILE A 66 -6.08 13.92 4.52
N SER A 67 -5.64 15.10 4.95
CA SER A 67 -6.43 16.00 5.79
C SER A 67 -7.72 16.46 5.10
N ARG A 68 -7.64 16.83 3.81
CA ARG A 68 -8.79 17.24 3.00
C ARG A 68 -9.85 16.14 2.85
N GLN A 69 -9.40 14.90 2.73
CA GLN A 69 -10.28 13.75 2.54
C GLN A 69 -11.02 13.31 3.81
N LYS A 70 -10.53 13.68 4.99
CA LYS A 70 -11.10 13.31 6.29
C LYS A 70 -11.40 11.80 6.35
N PRO A 71 -10.38 10.92 6.20
CA PRO A 71 -10.61 9.48 6.18
C PRO A 71 -11.02 8.96 7.55
N ASN A 72 -11.70 7.82 7.57
CA ASN A 72 -11.97 7.08 8.81
C ASN A 72 -10.72 6.34 9.31
N VAL A 73 -9.90 5.83 8.37
CA VAL A 73 -8.62 5.15 8.67
C VAL A 73 -7.60 5.40 7.57
N ILE A 74 -6.33 5.28 7.94
CA ILE A 74 -5.19 5.29 7.03
C ILE A 74 -4.57 3.89 7.07
N ALA A 75 -4.49 3.23 5.92
CA ALA A 75 -3.88 1.92 5.74
C ALA A 75 -2.50 2.07 5.09
N ILE A 76 -1.45 1.60 5.78
CA ILE A 76 -0.08 1.59 5.26
C ILE A 76 0.28 0.15 4.92
N THR A 77 0.52 -0.13 3.63
CA THR A 77 0.67 -1.48 3.10
C THR A 77 2.12 -1.85 2.77
N GLY A 78 3.02 -1.62 3.75
CA GLY A 78 4.41 -2.04 3.73
C GLY A 78 5.38 -1.07 3.08
N ASP A 79 6.66 -1.39 3.24
CA ASP A 79 7.79 -0.64 2.71
C ASP A 79 7.73 0.85 3.09
N LEU A 80 7.46 1.11 4.38
CA LEU A 80 7.44 2.46 4.94
C LEU A 80 8.85 3.07 4.93
N ILE A 81 9.87 2.23 5.12
CA ILE A 81 11.28 2.60 5.06
C ILE A 81 12.03 1.71 4.05
N HIS A 82 13.21 2.15 3.64
CA HIS A 82 14.05 1.44 2.67
C HIS A 82 15.27 0.78 3.34
N ASN A 83 15.71 1.34 4.46
CA ASN A 83 16.87 0.91 5.26
C ASN A 83 16.68 1.39 6.70
N ASP A 84 17.68 1.23 7.55
CA ASP A 84 17.61 1.61 8.97
C ASP A 84 17.31 3.11 9.24
N ASN A 85 17.46 3.98 8.24
CA ASN A 85 17.06 5.37 8.36
C ASN A 85 15.53 5.51 8.25
N ASN A 86 14.90 5.96 9.32
CA ASN A 86 13.44 6.11 9.41
C ASN A 86 12.98 7.55 9.65
N THR A 87 13.87 8.54 9.59
CA THR A 87 13.60 9.92 9.99
C THR A 87 12.38 10.52 9.30
N TYR A 88 12.33 10.50 7.97
CA TYR A 88 11.21 11.09 7.22
C TYR A 88 9.92 10.29 7.35
N ALA A 89 10.03 8.97 7.50
CA ALA A 89 8.88 8.10 7.72
C ALA A 89 8.21 8.42 9.07
N ILE A 90 8.99 8.60 10.13
CA ILE A 90 8.45 8.96 11.45
C ILE A 90 7.91 10.39 11.47
N GLU A 91 8.54 11.34 10.80
CA GLU A 91 7.99 12.69 10.63
C GLU A 91 6.64 12.66 9.90
N PHE A 92 6.53 11.84 8.87
CA PHE A 92 5.27 11.63 8.13
C PHE A 92 4.20 11.03 9.03
N ILE A 93 4.50 9.94 9.75
CA ILE A 93 3.58 9.30 10.71
C ILE A 93 3.07 10.31 11.75
N LYS A 94 3.96 11.13 12.35
CA LYS A 94 3.58 12.16 13.33
C LYS A 94 2.61 13.22 12.78
N LYS A 95 2.60 13.44 11.47
CA LYS A 95 1.67 14.37 10.82
C LYS A 95 0.31 13.70 10.59
N ILE A 96 0.29 12.48 10.06
CA ILE A 96 -0.95 11.84 9.65
C ILE A 96 -1.71 11.16 10.78
N ASN A 97 -1.05 10.75 11.88
CA ASN A 97 -1.71 10.17 13.05
C ASN A 97 -2.62 11.17 13.82
N LYS A 98 -2.49 12.47 13.53
CA LYS A 98 -3.38 13.53 14.02
C LYS A 98 -4.68 13.64 13.22
N ILE A 99 -4.75 12.95 12.07
CA ILE A 99 -5.88 13.05 11.15
C ILE A 99 -6.81 11.86 11.32
N ALA A 100 -6.28 10.64 11.37
CA ALA A 100 -7.05 9.41 11.54
C ALA A 100 -6.17 8.28 12.08
N ASP A 101 -6.82 7.22 12.58
CA ASP A 101 -6.14 6.00 13.02
C ASP A 101 -5.34 5.38 11.87
N ILE A 102 -4.09 5.03 12.17
CA ILE A 102 -3.18 4.38 11.22
C ILE A 102 -3.13 2.89 11.52
N TYR A 103 -3.32 2.08 10.47
CA TYR A 103 -3.10 0.64 10.47
C TYR A 103 -1.98 0.30 9.50
N TYR A 104 -1.02 -0.49 9.95
CA TYR A 104 0.21 -0.77 9.23
C TYR A 104 0.50 -2.27 9.19
N VAL A 105 0.96 -2.75 8.03
CA VAL A 105 1.62 -4.04 7.86
C VAL A 105 3.01 -3.82 7.27
N PRO A 106 4.05 -4.59 7.67
CA PRO A 106 5.38 -4.47 7.11
C PRO A 106 5.47 -5.08 5.71
N GLY A 107 6.34 -4.52 4.88
CA GLY A 107 6.75 -5.07 3.60
C GLY A 107 8.08 -5.81 3.68
N ASN A 108 8.68 -6.09 2.52
CA ASN A 108 9.93 -6.84 2.46
C ASN A 108 11.18 -5.99 2.83
N HIS A 109 11.10 -4.68 2.69
CA HIS A 109 12.21 -3.81 3.12
C HIS A 109 12.33 -3.76 4.64
N GLU A 110 11.27 -3.95 5.37
CA GLU A 110 11.34 -4.08 6.82
C GLU A 110 12.01 -5.39 7.27
N ALA A 111 12.00 -6.44 6.45
CA ALA A 111 12.65 -7.72 6.77
C ALA A 111 14.19 -7.65 6.86
N ILE A 112 14.80 -6.68 6.19
CA ILE A 112 16.26 -6.52 6.15
C ILE A 112 16.81 -5.50 7.14
N LEU A 113 15.94 -4.97 8.02
CA LEU A 113 16.37 -4.03 9.06
C LEU A 113 17.21 -4.73 10.12
N LYS A 114 18.26 -4.06 10.60
CA LYS A 114 19.09 -4.54 11.71
C LYS A 114 18.30 -4.70 12.99
N ASP A 115 17.33 -3.79 13.24
CA ASP A 115 16.44 -3.82 14.40
C ASP A 115 14.97 -3.65 14.00
N TYR A 116 14.41 -4.70 13.42
CA TYR A 116 12.98 -4.76 13.06
C TYR A 116 12.08 -4.52 14.28
N ASN A 117 12.38 -5.17 15.42
CA ASN A 117 11.56 -5.07 16.62
C ASN A 117 11.57 -3.65 17.21
N GLY A 118 12.73 -2.98 17.21
CA GLY A 118 12.85 -1.59 17.61
C GLY A 118 12.05 -0.65 16.71
N PHE A 119 12.08 -0.89 15.40
CA PHE A 119 11.27 -0.12 14.45
C PHE A 119 9.76 -0.30 14.70
N ILE A 120 9.30 -1.53 14.93
CA ILE A 120 7.89 -1.82 15.25
C ILE A 120 7.48 -1.14 16.58
N LYS A 121 8.36 -1.17 17.58
CA LYS A 121 8.13 -0.45 18.86
C LYS A 121 8.04 1.06 18.65
N LEU A 122 8.90 1.62 17.80
CA LEU A 122 8.88 3.05 17.44
C LEU A 122 7.57 3.45 16.78
N LEU A 123 7.05 2.64 15.86
CA LEU A 123 5.73 2.87 15.21
C LEU A 123 4.60 2.85 16.25
N LYS A 124 4.58 1.86 17.15
CA LYS A 124 3.57 1.77 18.23
C LYS A 124 3.63 2.98 19.17
N ASN A 125 4.82 3.44 19.52
CA ASN A 125 5.02 4.64 20.34
C ASN A 125 4.55 5.94 19.63
N ASN A 126 4.38 5.90 18.30
CA ASN A 126 3.80 6.97 17.50
C ASN A 126 2.33 6.69 17.13
N ASN A 127 1.59 5.91 17.94
CA ASN A 127 0.17 5.58 17.79
C ASN A 127 -0.18 4.88 16.47
N VAL A 128 0.72 4.06 15.94
CA VAL A 128 0.42 3.21 14.77
C VAL A 128 -0.06 1.85 15.24
N ASN A 129 -1.22 1.42 14.75
CA ASN A 129 -1.76 0.09 14.98
C ASN A 129 -1.07 -0.90 14.03
N VAL A 130 -0.08 -1.62 14.53
CA VAL A 130 0.66 -2.62 13.74
C VAL A 130 -0.11 -3.93 13.71
N LEU A 131 -0.52 -4.37 12.52
CA LEU A 131 -1.25 -5.61 12.27
C LEU A 131 -0.30 -6.74 11.84
N ASP A 132 0.64 -7.05 12.71
CA ASP A 132 1.59 -8.15 12.51
C ASP A 132 0.88 -9.49 12.75
N ASN A 133 0.41 -10.11 11.67
CA ASN A 133 -0.43 -11.33 11.67
C ASN A 133 -1.59 -11.22 12.66
N LYS A 134 -2.28 -10.07 12.65
CA LYS A 134 -3.34 -9.73 13.59
C LYS A 134 -4.59 -9.25 12.89
N LYS A 135 -5.68 -9.25 13.64
CA LYS A 135 -6.95 -8.61 13.26
C LYS A 135 -7.27 -7.45 14.17
N LYS A 136 -8.01 -6.51 13.62
CA LYS A 136 -8.78 -5.48 14.33
C LYS A 136 -10.22 -5.57 13.85
N VAL A 137 -11.17 -5.52 14.76
CA VAL A 137 -12.58 -5.31 14.41
C VAL A 137 -12.84 -3.82 14.45
N LEU A 138 -13.32 -3.27 13.36
CA LEU A 138 -13.79 -1.89 13.27
C LEU A 138 -15.30 -1.88 13.49
N ASN A 139 -15.75 -1.00 14.38
CA ASN A 139 -17.14 -0.93 14.80
C ASN A 139 -17.74 0.43 14.46
N ILE A 140 -18.92 0.45 13.89
CA ILE A 140 -19.79 1.63 13.76
C ILE A 140 -21.18 1.20 14.18
N ASN A 141 -21.71 1.84 15.22
CA ASN A 141 -22.98 1.45 15.84
C ASN A 141 -22.99 -0.04 16.20
N LYS A 142 -23.87 -0.83 15.55
CA LYS A 142 -24.00 -2.29 15.75
C LYS A 142 -23.31 -3.10 14.65
N SER A 143 -22.70 -2.45 13.68
CA SER A 143 -22.06 -3.10 12.54
C SER A 143 -20.55 -3.26 12.75
N GLU A 144 -20.04 -4.35 12.22
CA GLU A 144 -18.61 -4.72 12.31
C GLU A 144 -18.03 -5.05 10.95
N ILE A 145 -16.78 -4.66 10.73
CA ILE A 145 -15.94 -5.17 9.64
C ILE A 145 -14.60 -5.67 10.20
N ASN A 146 -14.04 -6.69 9.58
CA ASN A 146 -12.71 -7.16 9.92
C ASN A 146 -11.66 -6.34 9.17
N LEU A 147 -10.67 -5.83 9.87
CA LEU A 147 -9.43 -5.34 9.31
C LEU A 147 -8.32 -6.31 9.70
N LEU A 148 -7.82 -7.04 8.72
CA LEU A 148 -6.81 -8.08 8.87
C LEU A 148 -5.47 -7.55 8.39
N GLY A 149 -4.38 -8.01 8.99
CA GLY A 149 -3.04 -7.73 8.52
C GLY A 149 -2.17 -8.96 8.57
N ILE A 150 -1.41 -9.19 7.51
CA ILE A 150 -0.32 -10.17 7.49
C ILE A 150 0.99 -9.46 7.18
N VAL A 151 2.07 -9.93 7.82
CA VAL A 151 3.43 -9.47 7.50
C VAL A 151 3.87 -9.97 6.13
N ASP A 152 4.84 -9.28 5.54
CA ASP A 152 5.51 -9.84 4.37
C ASP A 152 6.15 -11.19 4.71
N PRO A 153 6.03 -12.22 3.85
CA PRO A 153 6.65 -13.52 4.10
C PRO A 153 8.13 -13.48 4.44
N LYS A 154 8.88 -12.51 3.90
CA LYS A 154 10.31 -12.33 4.20
C LYS A 154 10.60 -11.88 5.64
N ILE A 155 9.60 -11.37 6.37
CA ILE A 155 9.72 -11.11 7.83
C ILE A 155 9.74 -12.42 8.62
N ILE A 156 9.04 -13.45 8.14
CA ILE A 156 8.95 -14.76 8.82
C ILE A 156 10.17 -15.61 8.47
N ASP A 157 10.51 -15.66 7.17
CA ASP A 157 11.64 -16.40 6.66
C ASP A 157 12.24 -15.66 5.46
N ILE A 158 13.40 -15.00 5.68
CA ILE A 158 14.04 -14.17 4.67
C ILE A 158 14.62 -15.00 3.52
N GLU A 159 15.03 -16.23 3.77
CA GLU A 159 15.65 -17.12 2.78
C GLU A 159 14.61 -17.93 1.98
N SER A 160 13.41 -18.11 2.52
CA SER A 160 12.40 -18.95 1.88
C SER A 160 11.90 -18.39 0.55
N ASP A 161 11.82 -19.25 -0.45
CA ASP A 161 11.15 -18.95 -1.73
C ASP A 161 9.64 -19.28 -1.69
N ASP A 162 9.17 -20.02 -0.67
CA ASP A 162 7.75 -20.35 -0.50
C ASP A 162 6.96 -19.21 0.16
N ILE A 163 6.95 -18.05 -0.47
CA ILE A 163 6.16 -16.91 0.00
C ILE A 163 4.65 -17.19 0.03
N LYS A 164 4.17 -18.13 -0.82
CA LYS A 164 2.75 -18.49 -0.87
C LYS A 164 2.34 -19.32 0.34
N GLY A 165 3.10 -20.35 0.67
CA GLY A 165 2.84 -21.21 1.84
C GLY A 165 2.91 -20.42 3.14
N ILE A 166 3.90 -19.54 3.28
CA ILE A 166 4.05 -18.68 4.46
C ILE A 166 2.84 -17.74 4.60
N ALA A 167 2.41 -17.07 3.53
CA ALA A 167 1.25 -16.19 3.55
C ALA A 167 -0.05 -16.94 3.86
N LYS A 168 -0.22 -18.13 3.27
CA LYS A 168 -1.37 -19.03 3.54
C LYS A 168 -1.43 -19.40 5.01
N ASN A 169 -0.29 -19.84 5.59
CA ASN A 169 -0.17 -20.16 7.01
C ASN A 169 -0.50 -18.96 7.92
N SER A 170 -0.02 -17.76 7.56
CA SER A 170 -0.33 -16.55 8.31
C SER A 170 -1.82 -16.26 8.33
N LEU A 171 -2.50 -16.38 7.17
CA LEU A 171 -3.95 -16.19 7.06
C LEU A 171 -4.74 -17.27 7.78
N ASP A 172 -4.27 -18.53 7.78
CA ASP A 172 -4.96 -19.65 8.45
C ASP A 172 -4.96 -19.51 9.98
N LYS A 173 -3.93 -18.89 10.53
CA LYS A 173 -3.82 -18.61 11.97
C LYS A 173 -4.71 -17.46 12.43
N LEU A 174 -5.18 -16.60 11.52
CA LEU A 174 -6.07 -15.49 11.87
C LEU A 174 -7.47 -15.99 12.21
N LYS A 175 -7.88 -15.78 13.46
CA LYS A 175 -9.23 -16.13 13.92
C LYS A 175 -10.14 -14.90 13.82
N TYR A 176 -11.05 -14.86 12.85
CA TYR A 176 -12.00 -13.76 12.64
C TYR A 176 -13.38 -14.28 12.21
N ASN A 177 -14.42 -13.47 12.37
CA ASN A 177 -15.74 -13.82 11.90
C ASN A 177 -15.82 -13.71 10.37
N LYS A 178 -15.88 -14.85 9.68
CA LYS A 178 -15.89 -14.90 8.21
C LYS A 178 -17.19 -14.38 7.58
N ASN A 179 -18.24 -14.13 8.39
CA ASN A 179 -19.49 -13.55 7.91
C ASN A 179 -19.41 -12.02 7.81
N ASN A 180 -18.45 -11.40 8.50
CA ASN A 180 -18.24 -9.95 8.42
C ASN A 180 -17.42 -9.59 7.19
N TYR A 181 -17.73 -8.45 6.57
CA TYR A 181 -16.91 -7.87 5.50
C TYR A 181 -15.44 -7.79 5.95
N SER A 182 -14.54 -8.31 5.13
CA SER A 182 -13.14 -8.47 5.53
C SER A 182 -12.18 -7.75 4.59
N ILE A 183 -11.41 -6.81 5.17
CA ILE A 183 -10.35 -6.08 4.48
C ILE A 183 -9.01 -6.63 4.94
N LEU A 184 -8.17 -7.06 4.00
CA LEU A 184 -6.80 -7.49 4.27
C LEU A 184 -5.81 -6.38 3.89
N LEU A 185 -4.94 -6.02 4.79
CA LEU A 185 -3.70 -5.31 4.50
C LEU A 185 -2.59 -6.34 4.31
N SER A 186 -1.95 -6.29 3.16
CA SER A 186 -0.79 -7.11 2.82
C SER A 186 0.14 -6.32 1.90
N HIS A 187 1.37 -6.76 1.74
CA HIS A 187 2.30 -6.03 0.89
C HIS A 187 2.31 -6.53 -0.55
N ARG A 188 2.28 -7.86 -0.78
CA ARG A 188 2.55 -8.48 -2.09
C ARG A 188 1.31 -8.78 -2.93
N PRO A 189 1.15 -8.16 -4.12
CA PRO A 189 0.03 -8.45 -5.02
C PRO A 189 0.16 -9.81 -5.74
N CYS A 190 1.36 -10.36 -5.87
CA CYS A 190 1.60 -11.68 -6.48
C CYS A 190 0.98 -12.84 -5.69
N LEU A 191 0.55 -12.60 -4.44
CA LEU A 191 -0.15 -13.56 -3.59
C LEU A 191 -1.67 -13.57 -3.79
N PHE A 192 -2.19 -12.92 -4.83
CA PHE A 192 -3.63 -12.76 -5.05
C PHE A 192 -4.40 -14.09 -5.07
N ASP A 193 -3.79 -15.17 -5.57
CA ASP A 193 -4.43 -16.49 -5.58
C ASP A 193 -4.70 -17.00 -4.16
N VAL A 194 -3.76 -16.78 -3.23
CA VAL A 194 -3.93 -17.10 -1.80
C VAL A 194 -5.07 -16.29 -1.19
N TYR A 195 -5.16 -14.99 -1.51
CA TYR A 195 -6.22 -14.12 -0.98
C TYR A 195 -7.61 -14.53 -1.47
N LYS A 196 -7.74 -14.93 -2.74
CA LYS A 196 -8.99 -15.45 -3.32
C LYS A 196 -9.43 -16.75 -2.65
N GLU A 197 -8.47 -17.67 -2.41
CA GLU A 197 -8.74 -18.94 -1.70
C GLU A 197 -9.35 -18.67 -0.32
N LYS A 198 -8.92 -17.61 0.37
CA LYS A 198 -9.45 -17.21 1.68
C LYS A 198 -10.76 -16.42 1.60
N LYS A 199 -11.28 -16.13 0.40
CA LYS A 199 -12.55 -15.40 0.16
C LYS A 199 -12.61 -14.05 0.86
N LEU A 200 -11.49 -13.30 0.84
CA LEU A 200 -11.41 -11.95 1.38
C LEU A 200 -12.14 -10.98 0.46
N ASP A 201 -12.92 -10.04 1.02
CA ASP A 201 -13.71 -9.11 0.21
C ASP A 201 -12.86 -8.03 -0.47
N LEU A 202 -11.92 -7.46 0.29
CA LEU A 202 -11.03 -6.40 -0.18
C LEU A 202 -9.60 -6.66 0.30
N VAL A 203 -8.63 -6.54 -0.60
CA VAL A 203 -7.20 -6.65 -0.29
C VAL A 203 -6.49 -5.39 -0.75
N LEU A 204 -5.67 -4.80 0.12
CA LEU A 204 -4.86 -3.63 -0.18
C LEU A 204 -3.39 -4.03 -0.23
N THR A 205 -2.71 -3.77 -1.35
CA THR A 205 -1.32 -4.17 -1.59
C THR A 205 -0.49 -3.06 -2.23
N GLY A 206 0.84 -3.20 -2.17
CA GLY A 206 1.83 -2.34 -2.82
C GLY A 206 2.87 -3.12 -3.60
N HIS A 207 4.17 -2.99 -3.23
CA HIS A 207 5.31 -3.76 -3.69
C HIS A 207 5.67 -3.65 -5.18
N ALA A 208 4.68 -3.55 -6.06
CA ALA A 208 4.89 -3.57 -7.50
C ALA A 208 5.38 -2.23 -8.08
N HIS A 209 5.36 -1.16 -7.29
CA HIS A 209 5.75 0.20 -7.72
C HIS A 209 5.18 0.63 -9.07
N GLY A 210 3.94 0.22 -9.38
CA GLY A 210 3.32 0.49 -10.68
C GLY A 210 4.03 -0.20 -11.86
N GLY A 211 5.02 -1.06 -11.62
CA GLY A 211 5.89 -1.65 -12.62
C GLY A 211 7.03 -0.73 -13.05
N GLN A 212 7.40 0.25 -12.23
CA GLN A 212 8.46 1.27 -12.36
C GLN A 212 8.32 2.14 -13.62
N ILE A 213 8.47 1.57 -14.80
CA ILE A 213 8.26 2.19 -16.11
C ILE A 213 6.95 1.66 -16.65
N ARG A 214 6.06 2.56 -17.05
CA ARG A 214 4.77 2.20 -17.64
C ARG A 214 4.72 2.61 -19.11
N LEU A 215 4.47 1.62 -19.94
CA LEU A 215 4.28 1.85 -21.38
C LEU A 215 2.78 2.02 -21.67
N PRO A 216 2.40 2.95 -22.56
CA PRO A 216 1.02 3.06 -23.03
C PRO A 216 0.50 1.72 -23.55
N LEU A 217 -0.74 1.37 -23.22
CA LEU A 217 -1.42 0.13 -23.62
C LEU A 217 -0.86 -1.16 -23.00
N ILE A 218 0.41 -1.22 -22.64
CA ILE A 218 1.08 -2.41 -22.10
C ILE A 218 1.00 -2.44 -20.56
N GLY A 219 1.17 -1.30 -19.92
CA GLY A 219 1.20 -1.21 -18.45
C GLY A 219 2.62 -1.22 -17.89
N GLY A 220 2.80 -1.78 -16.68
CA GLY A 220 4.09 -1.82 -15.99
C GLY A 220 5.08 -2.77 -16.65
N LEU A 221 6.35 -2.36 -16.70
CA LEU A 221 7.38 -3.14 -17.41
C LEU A 221 7.99 -4.23 -16.54
N TYR A 222 8.19 -3.96 -15.24
CA TYR A 222 8.82 -4.90 -14.31
C TYR A 222 8.28 -4.75 -12.90
N ALA A 223 8.04 -5.85 -12.21
CA ALA A 223 7.76 -5.84 -10.77
C ALA A 223 8.46 -7.01 -10.07
N PRO A 224 8.91 -6.81 -8.79
CA PRO A 224 9.52 -7.87 -8.01
C PRO A 224 8.57 -9.08 -7.88
N ASN A 225 9.12 -10.28 -7.92
CA ASN A 225 8.38 -11.56 -7.86
C ASN A 225 7.35 -11.81 -8.98
N GLN A 226 7.28 -10.94 -9.99
CA GLN A 226 6.44 -11.10 -11.18
C GLN A 226 7.24 -11.00 -12.48
N GLY A 227 8.47 -10.47 -12.45
CA GLY A 227 9.35 -10.36 -13.62
C GLY A 227 8.93 -9.28 -14.61
N ILE A 228 9.16 -9.53 -15.89
CA ILE A 228 8.84 -8.63 -17.02
C ILE A 228 7.35 -8.79 -17.38
N LEU A 229 6.71 -7.68 -17.73
CA LEU A 229 5.27 -7.58 -18.04
C LEU A 229 4.38 -8.16 -16.93
N PRO A 230 4.54 -7.67 -15.70
CA PRO A 230 3.89 -8.21 -14.52
C PRO A 230 2.36 -8.02 -14.58
N LYS A 231 1.63 -9.01 -14.08
CA LYS A 231 0.16 -9.04 -14.09
C LYS A 231 -0.45 -8.02 -13.14
N TYR A 232 0.15 -7.82 -11.96
CA TYR A 232 -0.41 -7.00 -10.89
C TYR A 232 0.50 -5.84 -10.56
N THR A 233 0.32 -4.68 -11.21
CA THR A 233 1.17 -3.51 -11.02
C THR A 233 0.47 -2.30 -10.43
N SER A 234 -0.80 -2.13 -10.71
CA SER A 234 -1.61 -1.01 -10.21
C SER A 234 -3.09 -1.23 -10.50
N GLY A 235 -3.93 -0.50 -9.79
CA GLY A 235 -5.37 -0.49 -10.09
C GLY A 235 -6.16 -1.47 -9.23
N ILE A 236 -7.44 -1.65 -9.59
CA ILE A 236 -8.31 -2.63 -8.95
C ILE A 236 -8.39 -3.88 -9.81
N ILE A 237 -8.17 -5.03 -9.20
CA ILE A 237 -8.27 -6.34 -9.80
C ILE A 237 -9.43 -7.07 -9.13
N ASN A 238 -10.39 -7.51 -9.96
CA ASN A 238 -11.57 -8.22 -9.50
C ASN A 238 -11.46 -9.70 -9.91
N ALA A 239 -11.64 -10.61 -8.97
CA ALA A 239 -11.73 -12.04 -9.27
C ALA A 239 -12.65 -12.72 -8.25
N SER A 240 -13.70 -13.37 -8.75
CA SER A 240 -14.74 -13.98 -7.91
C SER A 240 -15.34 -12.94 -6.94
N ASN A 241 -15.24 -13.16 -5.64
CA ASN A 241 -15.74 -12.26 -4.61
C ASN A 241 -14.65 -11.38 -3.97
N THR A 242 -13.40 -11.45 -4.46
CA THR A 242 -12.26 -10.74 -3.90
C THR A 242 -11.83 -9.60 -4.82
N ASN A 243 -11.78 -8.40 -4.28
CA ASN A 243 -11.20 -7.24 -4.94
C ASN A 243 -9.82 -6.98 -4.37
N MET A 244 -8.80 -6.80 -5.22
CA MET A 244 -7.48 -6.38 -4.77
C MET A 244 -7.15 -5.02 -5.38
N ILE A 245 -6.72 -4.08 -4.54
CA ILE A 245 -6.20 -2.78 -4.96
C ILE A 245 -4.68 -2.82 -4.83
N VAL A 246 -3.99 -2.52 -5.93
CA VAL A 246 -2.54 -2.46 -5.99
C VAL A 246 -2.11 -1.00 -6.13
N SER A 247 -1.38 -0.51 -5.15
CA SER A 247 -0.82 0.84 -5.15
C SER A 247 0.45 0.92 -6.01
N ARG A 248 0.65 2.05 -6.67
CA ARG A 248 1.93 2.37 -7.34
C ARG A 248 3.01 2.82 -6.36
N GLY A 249 2.67 2.99 -5.08
CA GLY A 249 3.59 3.48 -4.07
C GLY A 249 3.92 4.96 -4.17
N ILE A 250 4.53 5.48 -3.11
CA ILE A 250 4.94 6.90 -2.99
C ILE A 250 6.42 7.09 -3.34
N GLY A 251 7.30 6.34 -2.67
CA GLY A 251 8.75 6.43 -2.84
C GLY A 251 9.26 5.67 -4.06
N ASN A 252 10.54 5.80 -4.32
CA ASN A 252 11.24 5.00 -5.30
C ASN A 252 11.86 3.78 -4.60
N SER A 253 11.93 2.66 -5.32
CA SER A 253 12.64 1.48 -4.86
C SER A 253 14.10 1.49 -5.35
N THR A 254 14.67 0.33 -5.62
CA THR A 254 16.04 0.19 -6.17
C THR A 254 16.25 0.97 -7.47
N PHE A 255 15.22 1.07 -8.31
CA PHE A 255 15.27 1.90 -9.52
C PHE A 255 14.83 3.33 -9.19
N PRO A 256 15.70 4.34 -9.41
CA PRO A 256 15.49 5.69 -8.88
C PRO A 256 14.51 6.55 -9.69
N PHE A 257 14.04 6.08 -10.84
CA PHE A 257 13.18 6.87 -11.73
C PHE A 257 11.84 6.20 -11.98
N ARG A 258 10.79 7.02 -12.09
CA ARG A 258 9.46 6.64 -12.54
C ARG A 258 9.22 7.23 -13.93
N VAL A 259 8.63 6.43 -14.84
CA VAL A 259 8.26 6.86 -16.19
C VAL A 259 6.79 6.54 -16.41
N ASN A 260 5.96 7.56 -16.71
CA ASN A 260 4.50 7.47 -16.81
C ASN A 260 3.86 6.83 -15.56
N ASN A 261 4.47 7.02 -14.40
CA ASN A 261 4.19 6.26 -13.19
C ASN A 261 4.35 7.10 -11.91
N LYS A 262 3.61 8.18 -11.79
CA LYS A 262 3.67 9.10 -10.64
C LYS A 262 3.42 8.42 -9.31
N PRO A 263 4.04 8.90 -8.21
CA PRO A 263 3.65 8.56 -6.84
C PRO A 263 2.15 8.63 -6.65
N GLU A 264 1.56 7.63 -5.98
CA GLU A 264 0.11 7.48 -5.92
C GLU A 264 -0.41 7.42 -4.48
N LEU A 265 -1.41 8.25 -4.19
CA LEU A 265 -2.24 8.17 -2.99
C LEU A 265 -3.60 7.62 -3.39
N ILE A 266 -4.06 6.56 -2.74
CA ILE A 266 -5.33 5.93 -3.07
C ILE A 266 -6.37 6.25 -2.00
N ILE A 267 -7.56 6.65 -2.46
CA ILE A 267 -8.73 6.94 -1.64
C ILE A 267 -9.78 5.89 -1.97
N ILE A 268 -10.19 5.12 -0.98
CA ILE A 268 -11.15 4.04 -1.12
C ILE A 268 -12.41 4.41 -0.34
N THR A 269 -13.55 4.40 -1.00
CA THR A 269 -14.84 4.61 -0.38
C THR A 269 -15.65 3.33 -0.44
N LEU A 270 -15.97 2.76 0.72
CA LEU A 270 -16.85 1.61 0.80
C LEU A 270 -18.29 2.04 0.56
N LYS A 271 -19.03 1.22 -0.19
CA LYS A 271 -20.43 1.43 -0.48
C LYS A 271 -21.21 0.14 -0.26
N ASN A 272 -22.28 0.23 0.53
CA ASN A 272 -23.27 -0.83 0.57
C ASN A 272 -23.98 -0.87 -0.79
N LYS A 273 -24.18 -2.07 -1.32
CA LYS A 273 -25.03 -2.29 -2.48
C LYS A 273 -26.40 -2.67 -1.94
N GLU A 274 -27.34 -1.74 -2.00
CA GLU A 274 -28.76 -2.00 -1.70
C GLU A 274 -29.33 -3.13 -2.55
#